data_c6378e221522466241fc279c56ec528f
#
_entry.id   c6378e221522466241fc279c56ec528f
#
_cell.length_a   1.000
_cell.length_b   1.000
_cell.length_c   1.000
_cell.angle_alpha   90.00
_cell.angle_beta   90.00
_cell.angle_gamma   90.00
#
_symmetry.space_group_name_H-M   'P 1'
#
loop_
_entity.id
_entity.type
_entity.pdbx_description
1 polymer ?
#
loop_
_entity_poly.entity_id
_entity_poly.type
_entity_poly.pdbx_seq_one_letter_code
_entity_poly.pdbx_strand_id
1 'polypeptide(L)'
;MSLKHSYTLGAPFYDTLLTAATRGSRKRSLAALADSPPRNVLLMGVGTGLDLPHLPPQHRYVGLDLTASMLKRARPRAIGLHFTPLRGDVQRLPFHDASFDVAVLHLILAVVPAPTLCLAEAVRVLKPGGELLVFDKFLKPGESGWKRLLNPLTRHVATRLDVVFEDVLESVGGLEVTANEAALASGWFRLIRLYKPTF
;
A
#
# COMPACT_ATOMS: atom_id res chain seq x y z
N MET A 1 -15.52 4.14 19.54
CA MET A 1 -14.26 3.40 19.84
C MET A 1 -13.31 3.57 18.67
N SER A 2 -12.12 4.10 18.92
CA SER A 2 -11.15 4.52 17.91
C SER A 2 -10.52 3.30 17.22
N LEU A 3 -10.35 3.34 15.90
CA LEU A 3 -9.60 2.38 15.06
C LEU A 3 -8.25 1.91 15.67
N LYS A 4 -7.66 2.73 16.55
CA LYS A 4 -6.40 2.45 17.24
C LYS A 4 -6.41 1.22 18.16
N HIS A 5 -7.55 0.82 18.72
CA HIS A 5 -7.62 -0.29 19.70
C HIS A 5 -7.80 -1.67 19.07
N SER A 6 -8.47 -1.77 17.92
CA SER A 6 -8.71 -3.08 17.24
C SER A 6 -7.43 -3.69 16.67
N TYR A 7 -6.48 -2.86 16.22
CA TYR A 7 -5.21 -3.33 15.64
C TYR A 7 -4.22 -3.90 16.65
N THR A 8 -4.36 -3.60 17.94
CA THR A 8 -3.32 -3.92 18.93
C THR A 8 -3.46 -5.36 19.48
N LEU A 9 -4.65 -5.92 19.58
CA LEU A 9 -4.91 -7.20 20.25
C LEU A 9 -4.89 -8.43 19.32
N GLY A 10 -5.25 -8.28 18.03
CA GLY A 10 -5.27 -9.35 17.04
C GLY A 10 -4.00 -9.46 16.16
N ALA A 11 -3.09 -8.52 16.28
CA ALA A 11 -1.95 -8.35 15.39
C ALA A 11 -0.98 -9.55 15.24
N PRO A 12 -0.67 -10.37 16.27
CA PRO A 12 0.27 -11.47 16.12
C PRO A 12 -0.24 -12.58 15.20
N PHE A 13 -1.51 -12.98 15.33
CA PHE A 13 -2.11 -14.05 14.52
C PHE A 13 -2.40 -13.56 13.08
N TYR A 14 -2.87 -12.33 12.95
CA TYR A 14 -3.12 -11.68 11.66
C TYR A 14 -1.83 -11.57 10.85
N ASP A 15 -0.73 -11.13 11.45
CA ASP A 15 0.58 -11.03 10.80
C ASP A 15 1.07 -12.37 10.25
N THR A 16 0.94 -13.47 11.03
CA THR A 16 1.46 -14.77 10.62
C THR A 16 0.70 -15.33 9.41
N LEU A 17 -0.63 -15.26 9.44
CA LEU A 17 -1.47 -15.74 8.34
C LEU A 17 -1.29 -14.87 7.08
N LEU A 18 -1.29 -13.56 7.24
CA LEU A 18 -1.09 -12.61 6.14
C LEU A 18 0.31 -12.71 5.54
N THR A 19 1.33 -12.91 6.37
CA THR A 19 2.72 -13.08 5.94
C THR A 19 2.85 -14.26 4.99
N ALA A 20 2.33 -15.43 5.37
CA ALA A 20 2.40 -16.63 4.53
C ALA A 20 1.62 -16.47 3.22
N ALA A 21 0.36 -16.00 3.32
CA ALA A 21 -0.53 -15.87 2.18
C ALA A 21 -0.08 -14.80 1.16
N THR A 22 0.50 -13.68 1.64
CA THR A 22 0.83 -12.52 0.78
C THR A 22 2.29 -12.46 0.36
N ARG A 23 3.16 -13.30 0.90
CA ARG A 23 4.62 -13.26 0.67
C ARG A 23 5.00 -13.32 -0.81
N GLY A 24 4.40 -14.24 -1.56
CA GLY A 24 4.67 -14.39 -2.99
C GLY A 24 4.27 -13.16 -3.80
N SER A 25 3.09 -12.60 -3.52
CA SER A 25 2.58 -11.41 -4.19
C SER A 25 3.41 -10.16 -3.86
N ARG A 26 3.81 -9.97 -2.60
CA ARG A 26 4.72 -8.89 -2.19
C ARG A 26 6.05 -8.97 -2.93
N LYS A 27 6.67 -10.16 -2.97
CA LYS A 27 7.91 -10.38 -3.72
C LYS A 27 7.78 -10.04 -5.20
N ARG A 28 6.69 -10.47 -5.85
CA ARG A 28 6.42 -10.16 -7.27
C ARG A 28 6.28 -8.66 -7.50
N SER A 29 5.50 -7.97 -6.66
CA SER A 29 5.32 -6.52 -6.76
C SER A 29 6.65 -5.78 -6.62
N LEU A 30 7.45 -6.12 -5.60
CA LEU A 30 8.69 -5.44 -5.28
C LEU A 30 9.87 -5.83 -6.18
N ALA A 31 9.75 -6.88 -7.00
CA ALA A 31 10.77 -7.27 -7.99
C ALA A 31 11.06 -6.13 -8.99
N ALA A 32 10.10 -5.24 -9.24
CA ALA A 32 10.30 -4.04 -10.05
C ALA A 32 11.43 -3.10 -9.55
N LEU A 33 11.81 -3.23 -8.28
CA LEU A 33 12.88 -2.41 -7.68
C LEU A 33 14.28 -3.05 -7.82
N ALA A 34 14.38 -4.35 -8.11
CA ALA A 34 15.62 -5.11 -7.97
C ALA A 34 16.77 -4.58 -8.85
N ASP A 35 16.50 -4.35 -10.13
CA ASP A 35 17.51 -4.01 -11.14
C ASP A 35 17.54 -2.51 -11.47
N SER A 36 17.00 -1.66 -10.60
CA SER A 36 16.97 -0.22 -10.80
C SER A 36 18.10 0.50 -10.05
N PRO A 37 18.58 1.66 -10.55
CA PRO A 37 19.54 2.49 -9.82
C PRO A 37 18.95 2.95 -8.47
N PRO A 38 19.78 3.44 -7.52
CA PRO A 38 19.31 3.93 -6.23
C PRO A 38 18.18 4.95 -6.36
N ARG A 39 17.04 4.71 -5.68
CA ARG A 39 15.81 5.51 -5.71
C ARG A 39 15.36 5.88 -4.31
N ASN A 40 14.58 6.95 -4.20
CA ASN A 40 13.81 7.28 -3.00
C ASN A 40 12.44 6.61 -3.09
N VAL A 41 12.16 5.68 -2.18
CA VAL A 41 10.95 4.86 -2.17
C VAL A 41 10.11 5.16 -0.92
N LEU A 42 8.84 5.47 -1.12
CA LEU A 42 7.86 5.67 -0.05
C LEU A 42 7.01 4.41 0.12
N LEU A 43 6.97 3.85 1.33
CA LEU A 43 6.07 2.76 1.71
C LEU A 43 4.88 3.36 2.48
N MET A 44 3.72 3.44 1.84
CA MET A 44 2.51 4.04 2.40
C MET A 44 1.72 2.99 3.19
N GLY A 45 1.61 3.19 4.52
CA GLY A 45 1.01 2.21 5.41
C GLY A 45 1.90 0.99 5.62
N VAL A 46 3.17 1.22 5.96
CA VAL A 46 4.17 0.15 6.09
C VAL A 46 3.81 -0.93 7.12
N GLY A 47 2.91 -0.63 8.05
CA GLY A 47 2.42 -1.53 9.07
C GLY A 47 3.55 -2.13 9.89
N THR A 48 3.53 -3.46 10.08
CA THR A 48 4.58 -4.20 10.78
C THR A 48 5.83 -4.46 9.91
N GLY A 49 5.87 -3.95 8.67
CA GLY A 49 7.02 -4.03 7.78
C GLY A 49 7.15 -5.36 7.04
N LEU A 50 6.04 -5.99 6.62
CA LEU A 50 6.08 -7.27 5.89
C LEU A 50 6.74 -7.16 4.50
N ASP A 51 6.83 -5.97 3.95
CA ASP A 51 7.54 -5.70 2.68
C ASP A 51 9.06 -5.63 2.86
N LEU A 52 9.53 -5.14 4.02
CA LEU A 52 10.92 -4.79 4.26
C LEU A 52 11.94 -5.92 3.96
N PRO A 53 11.69 -7.19 4.33
CA PRO A 53 12.60 -8.28 4.02
C PRO A 53 12.72 -8.62 2.52
N HIS A 54 11.91 -8.00 1.68
CA HIS A 54 11.87 -8.24 0.23
C HIS A 54 12.41 -7.05 -0.58
N LEU A 55 12.82 -5.99 0.10
CA LEU A 55 13.32 -4.77 -0.52
C LEU A 55 14.82 -4.88 -0.80
N PRO A 56 15.28 -4.45 -1.99
CA PRO A 56 16.70 -4.37 -2.31
C PRO A 56 17.41 -3.28 -1.49
N PRO A 57 18.67 -3.51 -1.05
CA PRO A 57 19.34 -2.62 -0.09
C PRO A 57 19.84 -1.29 -0.68
N GLN A 58 19.93 -1.16 -2.02
CA GLN A 58 20.50 0.01 -2.68
C GLN A 58 19.63 1.27 -2.63
N HIS A 59 18.34 1.15 -2.26
CA HIS A 59 17.41 2.27 -2.24
C HIS A 59 17.32 2.95 -0.86
N ARG A 60 16.77 4.16 -0.84
CA ARG A 60 16.38 4.87 0.39
C ARG A 60 14.89 4.72 0.61
N TYR A 61 14.49 4.21 1.77
CA TYR A 61 13.11 3.92 2.11
C TYR A 61 12.59 4.84 3.21
N VAL A 62 11.43 5.41 2.98
CA VAL A 62 10.63 6.04 4.03
C VAL A 62 9.38 5.18 4.23
N GLY A 63 9.18 4.65 5.43
CA GLY A 63 7.99 3.87 5.78
C GLY A 63 7.06 4.66 6.68
N LEU A 64 5.90 5.04 6.14
CA LEU A 64 4.91 5.83 6.87
C LEU A 64 3.78 4.94 7.37
N ASP A 65 3.41 5.11 8.64
CA ASP A 65 2.23 4.46 9.25
C ASP A 65 1.60 5.38 10.30
N LEU A 66 0.28 5.28 10.46
CA LEU A 66 -0.47 6.06 11.44
C LEU A 66 -0.12 5.67 12.88
N THR A 67 0.33 4.44 13.10
CA THR A 67 0.44 3.79 14.41
C THR A 67 1.90 3.57 14.81
N ALA A 68 2.32 4.20 15.90
CA ALA A 68 3.69 4.06 16.42
C ALA A 68 4.07 2.61 16.78
N SER A 69 3.11 1.81 17.27
CA SER A 69 3.34 0.39 17.59
C SER A 69 3.64 -0.45 16.35
N MET A 70 3.05 -0.14 15.19
CA MET A 70 3.36 -0.78 13.91
C MET A 70 4.78 -0.45 13.47
N LEU A 71 5.18 0.81 13.51
CA LEU A 71 6.53 1.24 13.18
C LEU A 71 7.58 0.62 14.10
N LYS A 72 7.29 0.45 15.40
CA LYS A 72 8.16 -0.25 16.34
C LYS A 72 8.41 -1.71 15.90
N ARG A 73 7.38 -2.40 15.38
CA ARG A 73 7.48 -3.77 14.86
C ARG A 73 8.17 -3.84 13.50
N ALA A 74 8.05 -2.80 12.67
CA ALA A 74 8.71 -2.74 11.37
C ALA A 74 10.23 -2.62 11.47
N ARG A 75 10.75 -1.84 12.43
CA ARG A 75 12.19 -1.56 12.59
C ARG A 75 13.09 -2.81 12.57
N PRO A 76 12.82 -3.89 13.30
CA PRO A 76 13.68 -5.08 13.27
C PRO A 76 13.71 -5.78 11.90
N ARG A 77 12.69 -5.58 11.05
CA ARG A 77 12.62 -6.15 9.71
C ARG A 77 13.38 -5.33 8.65
N ALA A 78 13.86 -4.14 9.02
CA ALA A 78 14.59 -3.22 8.15
C ALA A 78 16.12 -3.38 8.24
N ILE A 79 16.62 -4.44 8.85
CA ILE A 79 18.06 -4.69 8.99
C ILE A 79 18.69 -4.76 7.59
N GLY A 80 19.76 -3.98 7.39
CA GLY A 80 20.47 -3.89 6.10
C GLY A 80 19.86 -2.92 5.09
N LEU A 81 18.76 -2.22 5.44
CA LEU A 81 18.12 -1.22 4.59
C LEU A 81 18.39 0.21 5.10
N HIS A 82 18.50 1.15 4.17
CA HIS A 82 18.42 2.58 4.48
C HIS A 82 16.95 2.96 4.71
N PHE A 83 16.42 2.65 5.90
CA PHE A 83 15.00 2.77 6.24
C PHE A 83 14.74 3.81 7.32
N THR A 84 13.87 4.78 7.03
CA THR A 84 13.40 5.81 7.95
C THR A 84 11.90 5.60 8.26
N PRO A 85 11.53 5.14 9.46
CA PRO A 85 10.14 5.06 9.88
C PRO A 85 9.61 6.43 10.26
N LEU A 86 8.44 6.80 9.73
CA LEU A 86 7.76 8.06 10.00
C LEU A 86 6.31 7.81 10.41
N ARG A 87 5.86 8.45 11.48
CA ARG A 87 4.45 8.41 11.89
C ARG A 87 3.66 9.49 11.15
N GLY A 88 2.60 9.09 10.42
CA GLY A 88 1.76 10.02 9.68
C GLY A 88 0.53 9.36 9.08
N ASP A 89 -0.34 10.18 8.49
CA ASP A 89 -1.53 9.75 7.76
C ASP A 89 -1.20 9.71 6.26
N VAL A 90 -1.46 8.56 5.62
CA VAL A 90 -1.26 8.38 4.17
C VAL A 90 -2.23 9.23 3.33
N GLN A 91 -3.30 9.75 3.93
CA GLN A 91 -4.25 10.66 3.29
C GLN A 91 -3.81 12.13 3.36
N ARG A 92 -2.71 12.42 4.09
CA ARG A 92 -2.10 13.76 4.23
C ARG A 92 -0.61 13.61 4.50
N LEU A 93 0.17 13.39 3.46
CA LEU A 93 1.59 13.12 3.56
C LEU A 93 2.40 14.39 3.91
N PRO A 94 3.34 14.30 4.87
CA PRO A 94 4.16 15.46 5.28
C PRO A 94 5.38 15.62 4.33
N PHE A 95 5.19 15.47 3.03
CA PHE A 95 6.25 15.59 2.02
C PHE A 95 5.86 16.61 0.98
N HIS A 96 6.87 17.24 0.37
CA HIS A 96 6.71 18.10 -0.80
C HIS A 96 6.29 17.27 -2.02
N ASP A 97 5.73 17.95 -3.00
CA ASP A 97 5.44 17.38 -4.31
C ASP A 97 6.72 16.84 -4.95
N ALA A 98 6.59 15.80 -5.77
CA ALA A 98 7.69 15.22 -6.54
C ALA A 98 8.93 14.83 -5.68
N SER A 99 8.73 14.26 -4.48
CA SER A 99 9.80 13.87 -3.55
C SER A 99 10.32 12.45 -3.75
N PHE A 100 9.50 11.56 -4.34
CA PHE A 100 9.79 10.13 -4.44
C PHE A 100 9.81 9.64 -5.88
N ASP A 101 10.70 8.68 -6.14
CA ASP A 101 10.79 8.01 -7.44
C ASP A 101 9.79 6.85 -7.53
N VAL A 102 9.48 6.23 -6.38
CA VAL A 102 8.51 5.13 -6.28
C VAL A 102 7.67 5.27 -5.02
N ALA A 103 6.37 4.98 -5.12
CA ALA A 103 5.51 4.77 -3.97
C ALA A 103 4.92 3.35 -3.98
N VAL A 104 4.85 2.73 -2.81
CA VAL A 104 4.33 1.36 -2.61
C VAL A 104 3.10 1.42 -1.72
N LEU A 105 1.97 0.95 -2.24
CA LEU A 105 0.68 0.88 -1.57
C LEU A 105 0.24 -0.57 -1.44
N HIS A 106 0.73 -1.26 -0.40
CA HIS A 106 0.38 -2.65 -0.16
C HIS A 106 -0.63 -2.77 0.98
N LEU A 107 -1.84 -3.26 0.66
CA LEU A 107 -2.94 -3.50 1.60
C LEU A 107 -3.35 -2.26 2.39
N ILE A 108 -3.37 -1.11 1.75
CA ILE A 108 -3.69 0.18 2.39
C ILE A 108 -4.94 0.84 1.81
N LEU A 109 -5.20 0.75 0.49
CA LEU A 109 -6.34 1.40 -0.14
C LEU A 109 -7.69 0.84 0.36
N ALA A 110 -7.76 -0.47 0.63
CA ALA A 110 -8.94 -1.09 1.22
C ALA A 110 -9.07 -0.89 2.75
N VAL A 111 -8.15 -0.15 3.38
CA VAL A 111 -8.12 0.08 4.84
C VAL A 111 -8.43 1.52 5.19
N VAL A 112 -7.95 2.47 4.39
CA VAL A 112 -8.13 3.90 4.66
C VAL A 112 -9.59 4.35 4.49
N PRO A 113 -10.06 5.35 5.26
CA PRO A 113 -11.40 5.92 5.10
C PRO A 113 -11.66 6.52 3.71
N ALA A 114 -10.66 7.19 3.12
CA ALA A 114 -10.75 7.84 1.82
C ALA A 114 -9.65 7.36 0.86
N PRO A 115 -9.85 6.25 0.11
CA PRO A 115 -8.86 5.72 -0.85
C PRO A 115 -8.43 6.74 -1.90
N THR A 116 -9.35 7.58 -2.37
CA THR A 116 -9.09 8.65 -3.35
C THR A 116 -8.07 9.66 -2.81
N LEU A 117 -8.19 10.10 -1.55
CA LEU A 117 -7.21 11.00 -0.93
C LEU A 117 -5.84 10.32 -0.79
N CYS A 118 -5.83 9.04 -0.40
CA CYS A 118 -4.58 8.28 -0.29
C CYS A 118 -3.87 8.17 -1.65
N LEU A 119 -4.60 7.85 -2.73
CA LEU A 119 -4.03 7.78 -4.07
C LEU A 119 -3.60 9.16 -4.57
N ALA A 120 -4.39 10.22 -4.34
CA ALA A 120 -4.04 11.59 -4.72
C ALA A 120 -2.73 12.06 -4.06
N GLU A 121 -2.54 11.76 -2.78
CA GLU A 121 -1.28 12.06 -2.08
C GLU A 121 -0.10 11.26 -2.65
N ALA A 122 -0.30 9.97 -3.01
CA ALA A 122 0.72 9.19 -3.70
C ALA A 122 1.13 9.85 -5.04
N VAL A 123 0.15 10.26 -5.84
CA VAL A 123 0.40 10.98 -7.12
C VAL A 123 1.14 12.29 -6.89
N ARG A 124 0.73 13.08 -5.88
CA ARG A 124 1.35 14.36 -5.58
C ARG A 124 2.83 14.22 -5.24
N VAL A 125 3.17 13.28 -4.37
CA VAL A 125 4.56 13.10 -3.90
C VAL A 125 5.44 12.34 -4.89
N LEU A 126 4.87 11.65 -5.88
CA LEU A 126 5.63 11.03 -6.95
C LEU A 126 6.18 12.08 -7.92
N LYS A 127 7.45 11.92 -8.30
CA LYS A 127 8.08 12.67 -9.39
C LYS A 127 7.39 12.37 -10.72
N PRO A 128 7.42 13.30 -11.67
CA PRO A 128 7.23 12.95 -13.08
C PRO A 128 8.18 11.80 -13.46
N GLY A 129 7.68 10.79 -14.17
CA GLY A 129 8.46 9.56 -14.44
C GLY A 129 8.50 8.55 -13.27
N GLY A 130 7.84 8.84 -12.16
CA GLY A 130 7.79 7.95 -10.99
C GLY A 130 6.80 6.80 -11.15
N GLU A 131 6.99 5.77 -10.34
CA GLU A 131 6.20 4.55 -10.38
C GLU A 131 5.39 4.33 -9.10
N LEU A 132 4.19 3.77 -9.25
CA LEU A 132 3.34 3.35 -8.14
C LEU A 132 3.12 1.84 -8.20
N LEU A 133 3.45 1.17 -7.10
CA LEU A 133 3.25 -0.27 -6.93
C LEU A 133 2.09 -0.52 -5.96
N VAL A 134 1.01 -1.09 -6.46
CA VAL A 134 -0.20 -1.38 -5.65
C VAL A 134 -0.38 -2.88 -5.53
N PHE A 135 -0.62 -3.34 -4.31
CA PHE A 135 -1.07 -4.70 -4.01
C PHE A 135 -2.22 -4.61 -3.01
N ASP A 136 -3.44 -4.84 -3.44
CA ASP A 136 -4.62 -4.78 -2.56
C ASP A 136 -5.77 -5.62 -3.14
N LYS A 137 -6.84 -5.73 -2.37
CA LYS A 137 -8.08 -6.36 -2.80
C LYS A 137 -9.05 -5.30 -3.34
N PHE A 138 -9.64 -5.59 -4.50
CA PHE A 138 -10.56 -4.71 -5.17
C PHE A 138 -11.76 -5.46 -5.71
N LEU A 139 -12.93 -4.84 -5.70
CA LEU A 139 -14.06 -5.31 -6.48
C LEU A 139 -13.78 -5.09 -7.97
N LYS A 140 -14.33 -5.96 -8.82
CA LYS A 140 -14.36 -5.72 -10.25
C LYS A 140 -15.42 -4.67 -10.60
N PRO A 141 -15.18 -3.84 -11.63
CA PRO A 141 -16.20 -2.94 -12.14
C PRO A 141 -17.51 -3.71 -12.44
N GLY A 142 -18.65 -3.20 -11.95
CA GLY A 142 -19.95 -3.85 -12.13
C GLY A 142 -20.24 -5.05 -11.22
N GLU A 143 -19.33 -5.49 -10.37
CA GLU A 143 -19.64 -6.49 -9.32
C GLU A 143 -20.64 -5.93 -8.32
N SER A 144 -21.82 -6.55 -8.26
CA SER A 144 -22.93 -6.09 -7.44
C SER A 144 -22.68 -6.19 -5.94
N GLY A 145 -23.26 -5.24 -5.28
CA GLY A 145 -23.07 -4.83 -3.90
C GLY A 145 -23.46 -5.79 -2.79
N TRP A 146 -23.64 -7.12 -3.00
CA TRP A 146 -23.87 -8.01 -1.85
C TRP A 146 -22.65 -8.02 -0.89
N LYS A 147 -21.44 -7.82 -1.41
CA LYS A 147 -20.23 -7.62 -0.60
C LYS A 147 -20.25 -6.31 0.19
N ARG A 148 -20.99 -5.29 -0.30
CA ARG A 148 -21.27 -4.03 0.44
C ARG A 148 -22.13 -4.26 1.68
N LEU A 149 -23.04 -5.24 1.64
CA LEU A 149 -23.87 -5.62 2.81
C LEU A 149 -23.06 -6.21 3.96
N LEU A 150 -21.86 -6.74 3.68
CA LEU A 150 -20.93 -7.22 4.70
C LEU A 150 -20.05 -6.12 5.33
N ASN A 151 -20.02 -4.92 4.75
CA ASN A 151 -19.25 -3.80 5.27
C ASN A 151 -19.55 -3.43 6.73
N PRO A 152 -20.80 -3.43 7.24
CA PRO A 152 -21.09 -3.18 8.65
C PRO A 152 -20.40 -4.18 9.57
N LEU A 153 -20.30 -5.45 9.16
CA LEU A 153 -19.65 -6.53 9.93
C LEU A 153 -18.13 -6.41 9.88
N THR A 154 -17.56 -6.02 8.72
CA THR A 154 -16.12 -5.89 8.49
C THR A 154 -15.53 -4.55 8.96
N ARG A 155 -16.36 -3.52 9.21
CA ARG A 155 -15.92 -2.27 9.85
C ARG A 155 -15.22 -2.48 11.18
N HIS A 156 -15.52 -3.57 11.89
CA HIS A 156 -14.83 -3.96 13.13
C HIS A 156 -13.47 -4.62 12.85
N VAL A 157 -13.22 -5.09 11.64
CA VAL A 157 -11.95 -5.73 11.20
C VAL A 157 -11.11 -4.75 10.36
N ALA A 158 -11.49 -3.47 10.34
CA ALA A 158 -10.76 -2.36 9.70
C ALA A 158 -10.41 -2.60 8.21
N THR A 159 -11.34 -3.19 7.44
CA THR A 159 -11.11 -3.38 6.00
C THR A 159 -12.40 -3.14 5.21
N ARG A 160 -12.30 -2.41 4.11
CA ARG A 160 -13.39 -2.19 3.16
C ARG A 160 -13.40 -3.29 2.12
N LEU A 161 -14.58 -3.75 1.77
CA LEU A 161 -14.80 -4.78 0.73
C LEU A 161 -15.43 -4.20 -0.53
N ASP A 162 -15.59 -2.88 -0.59
CA ASP A 162 -16.35 -2.16 -1.61
C ASP A 162 -15.48 -1.22 -2.48
N VAL A 163 -14.16 -1.30 -2.36
CA VAL A 163 -13.27 -0.46 -3.16
C VAL A 163 -13.16 -1.02 -4.57
N VAL A 164 -13.54 -0.22 -5.56
CA VAL A 164 -13.29 -0.44 -6.98
C VAL A 164 -12.09 0.42 -7.37
N PHE A 165 -11.00 -0.20 -7.80
CA PHE A 165 -9.75 0.51 -8.07
C PHE A 165 -9.90 1.49 -9.24
N GLU A 166 -10.63 1.10 -10.25
CA GLU A 166 -10.88 1.89 -11.45
C GLU A 166 -11.59 3.21 -11.12
N ASP A 167 -12.58 3.18 -10.23
CA ASP A 167 -13.30 4.40 -9.78
C ASP A 167 -12.35 5.35 -9.01
N VAL A 168 -11.48 4.77 -8.18
CA VAL A 168 -10.48 5.56 -7.41
C VAL A 168 -9.46 6.19 -8.36
N LEU A 169 -8.99 5.44 -9.35
CA LEU A 169 -8.01 5.91 -10.34
C LEU A 169 -8.60 7.02 -11.22
N GLU A 170 -9.81 6.84 -11.72
CA GLU A 170 -10.52 7.84 -12.54
C GLU A 170 -10.72 9.16 -11.78
N SER A 171 -11.07 9.06 -10.48
CA SER A 171 -11.29 10.24 -9.63
C SER A 171 -10.03 11.06 -9.39
N VAL A 172 -8.84 10.46 -9.48
CA VAL A 172 -7.55 11.14 -9.20
C VAL A 172 -6.87 11.57 -10.49
N GLY A 173 -6.83 10.70 -11.49
CA GLY A 173 -6.10 10.93 -12.75
C GLY A 173 -4.58 10.97 -12.58
N GLY A 174 -3.88 11.36 -13.66
CA GLY A 174 -2.44 11.60 -13.65
C GLY A 174 -1.56 10.36 -13.53
N LEU A 175 -2.11 9.15 -13.71
CA LEU A 175 -1.39 7.88 -13.73
C LEU A 175 -1.83 7.02 -14.91
N GLU A 176 -0.88 6.31 -15.49
CA GLU A 176 -1.10 5.29 -16.52
C GLU A 176 -0.88 3.89 -15.94
N VAL A 177 -1.81 2.95 -16.20
CA VAL A 177 -1.68 1.56 -15.77
C VAL A 177 -0.74 0.83 -16.74
N THR A 178 0.41 0.38 -16.25
CA THR A 178 1.40 -0.36 -17.04
C THR A 178 1.29 -1.88 -16.86
N ALA A 179 0.75 -2.33 -15.73
CA ALA A 179 0.43 -3.73 -15.48
C ALA A 179 -0.74 -3.86 -14.49
N ASN A 180 -1.56 -4.90 -14.65
CA ASN A 180 -2.66 -5.22 -13.77
C ASN A 180 -2.90 -6.74 -13.78
N GLU A 181 -2.44 -7.41 -12.75
CA GLU A 181 -2.38 -8.86 -12.67
C GLU A 181 -3.16 -9.41 -11.47
N ALA A 182 -3.79 -10.57 -11.66
CA ALA A 182 -4.34 -11.33 -10.55
C ALA A 182 -3.22 -11.83 -9.62
N ALA A 183 -3.39 -11.59 -8.31
CA ALA A 183 -2.40 -11.98 -7.31
C ALA A 183 -2.85 -13.18 -6.47
N LEU A 184 -4.03 -13.09 -5.85
CA LEU A 184 -4.58 -14.08 -4.93
C LEU A 184 -6.11 -14.16 -5.09
N ALA A 185 -6.71 -15.25 -4.56
CA ALA A 185 -8.15 -15.43 -4.45
C ALA A 185 -8.89 -15.18 -5.78
N SER A 186 -8.46 -15.85 -6.84
CA SER A 186 -9.08 -15.77 -8.20
C SER A 186 -9.18 -14.33 -8.75
N GLY A 187 -8.17 -13.49 -8.42
CA GLY A 187 -8.08 -12.11 -8.91
C GLY A 187 -8.79 -11.07 -8.04
N TRP A 188 -9.28 -11.45 -6.85
CA TRP A 188 -9.76 -10.47 -5.88
C TRP A 188 -8.63 -9.59 -5.36
N PHE A 189 -7.45 -10.17 -5.11
CA PHE A 189 -6.23 -9.39 -4.89
C PHE A 189 -5.53 -9.18 -6.23
N ARG A 190 -5.08 -7.96 -6.46
CA ARG A 190 -4.43 -7.54 -7.71
C ARG A 190 -3.06 -6.93 -7.43
N LEU A 191 -2.12 -7.16 -8.33
CA LEU A 191 -0.88 -6.41 -8.46
C LEU A 191 -1.06 -5.41 -9.59
N ILE A 192 -0.95 -4.14 -9.27
CA ILE A 192 -1.13 -3.08 -10.24
C ILE A 192 0.12 -2.20 -10.22
N ARG A 193 0.70 -1.97 -11.39
CA ARG A 193 1.80 -1.05 -11.59
C ARG A 193 1.32 0.13 -12.40
N LEU A 194 1.62 1.34 -11.92
CA LEU A 194 1.25 2.57 -12.59
C LEU A 194 2.48 3.45 -12.76
N TYR A 195 2.39 4.33 -13.73
CA TYR A 195 3.43 5.28 -14.08
C TYR A 195 2.84 6.69 -14.09
N LYS A 196 3.58 7.66 -13.55
CA LYS A 196 3.23 9.08 -13.62
C LYS A 196 3.93 9.70 -14.83
N PRO A 197 3.19 10.12 -15.88
CA PRO A 197 3.79 10.74 -17.07
C PRO A 197 4.66 11.95 -16.76
N THR A 198 5.57 12.27 -17.67
CA THR A 198 6.57 13.37 -17.57
C THR A 198 6.10 14.65 -18.25
N PHE A 199 4.79 14.95 -18.19
CA PHE A 199 4.29 16.20 -18.80
C PHE A 199 4.73 17.44 -18.02
#